data_e8ad323997f5047dd81f5eb76443f843
#
_entry.id   e8ad323997f5047dd81f5eb76443f843
#
_cell.length_a   1.000
_cell.length_b   1.000
_cell.length_c   1.000
_cell.angle_alpha   90.00
_cell.angle_beta   90.00
_cell.angle_gamma   90.00
#
_symmetry.space_group_name_H-M   'P 1'
#
loop_
_entity.id
_entity.type
_entity.pdbx_description
1 polymer ?
#
loop_
_entity_poly.entity_id
_entity_poly.type
_entity_poly.pdbx_seq_one_letter_code
_entity_poly.pdbx_strand_id
1 'polypeptide(L)'
;MGKRYYWLKLPDDFFRQKPIKKLRRIAGGDTYTIIYLKMLLVSLKNEGKLFFDGVEENFTEEIALELDEEEENVKVTVQFLMAQGLLQLIDESEYELTECSRMVGSESASAERMRRLRDKKTSQCDIGVNATVTPQ
;
A
#
# COMPACT_ATOMS: atom_id res chain seq x y z
N MET A 1 -22.67 -5.56 12.29
CA MET A 1 -21.81 -5.28 11.50
C MET A 1 -20.53 -5.79 11.80
N GLY A 2 -19.91 -6.51 11.05
CA GLY A 2 -18.63 -7.07 11.26
C GLY A 2 -17.55 -6.05 11.07
N LYS A 3 -16.41 -6.30 11.65
CA LYS A 3 -15.26 -5.54 11.39
C LYS A 3 -14.69 -5.97 10.08
N ARG A 4 -14.06 -5.06 9.37
CA ARG A 4 -13.35 -5.38 8.15
C ARG A 4 -11.87 -5.06 8.37
N TYR A 5 -11.03 -5.99 7.99
CA TYR A 5 -9.59 -5.84 8.14
C TYR A 5 -8.98 -5.53 6.78
N TYR A 6 -7.95 -4.68 6.77
CA TYR A 6 -7.25 -4.31 5.56
C TYR A 6 -5.77 -4.60 5.74
N TRP A 7 -5.12 -5.01 4.68
CA TRP A 7 -3.68 -5.22 4.72
C TRP A 7 -3.08 -4.86 3.38
N LEU A 8 -1.80 -4.54 3.40
CA LEU A 8 -1.06 -4.20 2.20
C LEU A 8 -0.38 -5.46 1.69
N LYS A 9 -0.69 -5.85 0.46
CA LYS A 9 -0.08 -7.01 -0.18
C LYS A 9 1.08 -6.52 -1.02
N LEU A 10 2.31 -6.79 -0.59
CA LEU A 10 3.47 -6.34 -1.30
C LEU A 10 3.87 -7.38 -2.34
N PRO A 11 4.01 -7.00 -3.60
CA PRO A 11 4.49 -7.96 -4.60
C PRO A 11 5.90 -8.42 -4.25
N ASP A 12 6.25 -9.65 -4.62
CA ASP A 12 7.56 -10.18 -4.27
C ASP A 12 8.69 -9.46 -5.00
N ASP A 13 8.39 -8.71 -6.05
CA ASP A 13 9.37 -7.94 -6.78
C ASP A 13 9.34 -6.46 -6.45
N PHE A 14 8.68 -6.08 -5.35
CA PHE A 14 8.50 -4.66 -5.02
C PHE A 14 9.83 -3.90 -5.06
N PHE A 15 10.86 -4.46 -4.45
CA PHE A 15 12.15 -3.77 -4.37
C PHE A 15 12.96 -3.89 -5.66
N ARG A 16 12.49 -4.68 -6.62
CA ARG A 16 13.17 -4.77 -7.92
C ARG A 16 12.51 -3.88 -8.96
N GLN A 17 11.38 -3.27 -8.65
CA GLN A 17 10.72 -2.37 -9.59
C GLN A 17 11.57 -1.11 -9.78
N LYS A 18 11.66 -0.65 -11.02
CA LYS A 18 12.56 0.46 -11.35
C LYS A 18 12.27 1.74 -10.55
N PRO A 19 11.02 2.15 -10.38
CA PRO A 19 10.78 3.36 -9.58
C PRO A 19 11.26 3.22 -8.14
N ILE A 20 11.09 2.04 -7.56
CA ILE A 20 11.53 1.81 -6.19
C ILE A 20 13.05 1.80 -6.10
N LYS A 21 13.69 1.17 -7.07
CA LYS A 21 15.16 1.20 -7.11
C LYS A 21 15.68 2.62 -7.22
N LYS A 22 15.05 3.43 -8.05
CA LYS A 22 15.45 4.82 -8.21
C LYS A 22 15.25 5.59 -6.92
N LEU A 23 14.14 5.40 -6.26
CA LEU A 23 13.84 6.10 -5.02
C LEU A 23 14.87 5.76 -3.95
N ARG A 24 15.23 4.49 -3.84
CA ARG A 24 16.17 4.07 -2.83
C ARG A 24 17.60 4.54 -3.09
N ARG A 25 17.91 4.90 -4.33
CA ARG A 25 19.24 5.40 -4.65
C ARG A 25 19.46 6.86 -4.28
N ILE A 26 18.40 7.61 -4.09
CA ILE A 26 18.51 8.99 -3.68
C ILE A 26 19.01 9.03 -2.24
N ALA A 27 19.80 10.03 -1.89
CA ALA A 27 20.24 10.19 -0.50
C ALA A 27 18.99 10.28 0.37
N GLY A 28 18.88 9.44 1.38
CA GLY A 28 17.69 9.37 2.20
C GLY A 28 16.63 8.46 1.62
N GLY A 29 16.97 7.71 0.57
CA GLY A 29 15.97 6.91 -0.16
C GLY A 29 15.24 5.87 0.66
N ASP A 30 15.90 5.31 1.67
CA ASP A 30 15.20 4.33 2.51
C ASP A 30 14.09 5.01 3.32
N THR A 31 14.33 6.23 3.80
CA THR A 31 13.29 6.99 4.48
C THR A 31 12.14 7.29 3.53
N TYR A 32 12.44 7.70 2.31
CA TYR A 32 11.40 8.01 1.32
C TYR A 32 10.60 6.76 0.96
N THR A 33 11.26 5.61 0.89
CA THR A 33 10.57 4.36 0.61
C THR A 33 9.61 4.01 1.75
N ILE A 34 10.04 4.21 3.00
CA ILE A 34 9.18 3.98 4.15
C ILE A 34 7.98 4.93 4.10
N ILE A 35 8.21 6.20 3.73
CA ILE A 35 7.10 7.15 3.63
C ILE A 35 6.09 6.67 2.59
N TYR A 36 6.56 6.17 1.44
CA TYR A 36 5.67 5.64 0.43
C TYR A 36 4.84 4.49 0.99
N LEU A 37 5.48 3.56 1.71
CA LEU A 37 4.76 2.44 2.30
C LEU A 37 3.73 2.92 3.32
N LYS A 38 4.08 3.92 4.13
CA LYS A 38 3.12 4.49 5.08
C LYS A 38 1.94 5.11 4.36
N MET A 39 2.18 5.80 3.25
CA MET A 39 1.10 6.40 2.48
C MET A 39 0.17 5.32 1.94
N LEU A 40 0.74 4.22 1.45
CA LEU A 40 -0.08 3.10 0.98
C LEU A 40 -0.94 2.55 2.10
N LEU A 41 -0.36 2.38 3.28
CA LEU A 41 -1.11 1.85 4.41
C LEU A 41 -2.26 2.76 4.82
N VAL A 42 -2.02 4.07 4.84
CA VAL A 42 -3.06 5.01 5.23
C VAL A 42 -4.19 5.03 4.21
N SER A 43 -3.89 4.77 2.96
CA SER A 43 -4.88 4.85 1.89
C SER A 43 -5.70 3.58 1.68
N LEU A 44 -5.38 2.50 2.39
CA LEU A 44 -6.03 1.22 2.12
C LEU A 44 -7.54 1.26 2.21
N LYS A 45 -8.08 1.92 3.23
CA LYS A 45 -9.52 1.95 3.41
C LYS A 45 -10.21 2.82 2.38
N ASN A 46 -9.47 3.67 1.70
CA ASN A 46 -10.04 4.59 0.73
C ASN A 46 -9.63 4.23 -0.68
N GLU A 47 -9.25 2.98 -0.87
CA GLU A 47 -8.92 2.46 -2.21
C GLU A 47 -7.79 3.23 -2.87
N GLY A 48 -6.79 3.57 -2.08
CA GLY A 48 -5.61 4.26 -2.58
C GLY A 48 -5.71 5.76 -2.60
N LYS A 49 -6.79 6.31 -2.05
CA LYS A 49 -6.96 7.76 -2.07
C LYS A 49 -6.52 8.40 -0.78
N LEU A 50 -5.92 9.58 -0.91
CA LEU A 50 -5.53 10.40 0.21
C LEU A 50 -6.19 11.75 0.04
N PHE A 51 -6.73 12.28 1.12
CA PHE A 51 -7.50 13.51 1.05
C PHE A 51 -6.79 14.64 1.76
N PHE A 52 -6.85 15.82 1.18
CA PHE A 52 -6.34 17.01 1.81
C PHE A 52 -7.53 17.71 2.47
N ASP A 53 -7.54 17.71 3.79
CA ASP A 53 -8.69 18.24 4.55
C ASP A 53 -8.52 19.70 4.91
N GLY A 54 -7.38 20.29 4.64
CA GLY A 54 -7.18 21.70 4.95
C GLY A 54 -6.77 21.97 6.38
N VAL A 55 -6.35 20.95 7.11
CA VAL A 55 -5.88 21.13 8.48
C VAL A 55 -4.55 21.85 8.48
N GLU A 56 -3.69 21.56 7.51
CA GLU A 56 -2.42 22.24 7.33
C GLU A 56 -2.46 23.07 6.06
N GLU A 57 -1.41 23.82 5.79
CA GLU A 57 -1.41 24.72 4.65
C GLU A 57 -1.40 24.01 3.31
N ASN A 58 -0.82 22.84 3.25
CA ASN A 58 -0.77 22.09 2.00
C ASN A 58 -0.79 20.60 2.26
N PHE A 59 -0.95 19.85 1.20
CA PHE A 59 -1.09 18.40 1.30
C PHE A 59 0.15 17.76 1.92
N THR A 60 1.34 18.23 1.54
CA THR A 60 2.59 17.66 2.05
C THR A 60 2.69 17.80 3.56
N GLU A 61 2.35 18.97 4.08
CA GLU A 61 2.39 19.18 5.52
C GLU A 61 1.36 18.32 6.23
N GLU A 62 0.18 18.19 5.64
CA GLU A 62 -0.88 17.42 6.27
C GLU A 62 -0.52 15.93 6.31
N ILE A 63 0.05 15.42 5.23
CA ILE A 63 0.48 14.02 5.19
C ILE A 63 1.65 13.79 6.15
N ALA A 64 2.56 14.74 6.25
CA ALA A 64 3.68 14.62 7.18
C ALA A 64 3.17 14.49 8.61
N LEU A 65 2.16 15.28 8.96
CA LEU A 65 1.56 15.20 10.27
C LEU A 65 0.92 13.82 10.49
N GLU A 66 0.18 13.36 9.53
CA GLU A 66 -0.52 12.07 9.65
C GLU A 66 0.45 10.90 9.76
N LEU A 67 1.56 10.95 9.04
CA LEU A 67 2.51 9.86 9.01
C LEU A 67 3.59 9.98 10.10
N ASP A 68 3.60 11.07 10.83
CA ASP A 68 4.66 11.35 11.82
C ASP A 68 6.02 11.35 11.14
N GLU A 69 6.11 12.06 10.03
CA GLU A 69 7.37 12.18 9.30
C GLU A 69 7.73 13.64 9.11
N GLU A 70 9.00 13.91 8.81
CA GLU A 70 9.44 15.27 8.57
C GLU A 70 8.89 15.79 7.26
N GLU A 71 8.42 17.01 7.26
CA GLU A 71 7.80 17.59 6.07
C GLU A 71 8.74 17.57 4.87
N GLU A 72 10.02 17.89 5.09
CA GLU A 72 10.97 17.90 3.98
C GLU A 72 11.09 16.53 3.32
N ASN A 73 11.08 15.48 4.10
CA ASN A 73 11.18 14.13 3.57
C ASN A 73 9.90 13.74 2.82
N VAL A 74 8.76 14.15 3.34
CA VAL A 74 7.49 13.88 2.67
C VAL A 74 7.42 14.64 1.37
N LYS A 75 7.91 15.90 1.36
CA LYS A 75 7.90 16.71 0.16
C LYS A 75 8.69 16.05 -0.96
N VAL A 76 9.90 15.58 -0.66
CA VAL A 76 10.70 14.89 -1.67
C VAL A 76 10.01 13.64 -2.16
N THR A 77 9.44 12.88 -1.24
CA THR A 77 8.74 11.65 -1.59
C THR A 77 7.55 11.92 -2.50
N VAL A 78 6.73 12.90 -2.13
CA VAL A 78 5.55 13.24 -2.93
C VAL A 78 5.96 13.68 -4.33
N GLN A 79 6.99 14.54 -4.43
CA GLN A 79 7.44 14.99 -5.72
C GLN A 79 7.94 13.84 -6.58
N PHE A 80 8.68 12.92 -5.99
CA PHE A 80 9.20 11.77 -6.73
C PHE A 80 8.03 10.88 -7.20
N LEU A 81 7.08 10.60 -6.30
CA LEU A 81 5.97 9.72 -6.65
C LEU A 81 5.12 10.32 -7.76
N MET A 82 4.90 11.63 -7.73
CA MET A 82 4.12 12.26 -8.79
C MET A 82 4.88 12.22 -10.10
N ALA A 83 6.21 12.44 -10.07
CA ALA A 83 7.00 12.38 -11.29
C ALA A 83 7.00 10.99 -11.91
N GLN A 84 6.90 9.93 -11.10
CA GLN A 84 6.89 8.57 -11.59
C GLN A 84 5.50 8.05 -11.91
N GLY A 85 4.46 8.87 -11.69
CA GLY A 85 3.10 8.42 -11.93
C GLY A 85 2.54 7.51 -10.86
N LEU A 86 3.20 7.43 -9.71
CA LEU A 86 2.74 6.58 -8.61
C LEU A 86 1.77 7.31 -7.68
N LEU A 87 1.70 8.62 -7.80
CA LEU A 87 0.74 9.43 -7.05
C LEU A 87 0.19 10.46 -8.03
N GLN A 88 -1.12 10.58 -8.08
CA GLN A 88 -1.77 11.50 -8.99
C GLN A 88 -2.73 12.40 -8.24
N LEU A 89 -2.81 13.65 -8.67
CA LEU A 89 -3.80 14.58 -8.14
C LEU A 89 -5.09 14.38 -8.93
N ILE A 90 -6.15 14.00 -8.26
CA ILE A 90 -7.43 13.77 -8.90
C ILE A 90 -8.21 15.06 -8.98
N ASP A 91 -8.27 15.82 -7.88
CA ASP A 91 -8.87 17.15 -7.89
C ASP A 91 -8.20 17.95 -6.78
N GLU A 92 -8.76 19.09 -6.44
CA GLU A 92 -8.07 20.01 -5.51
C GLU A 92 -7.75 19.40 -4.16
N SER A 93 -8.49 18.40 -3.74
CA SER A 93 -8.30 17.86 -2.41
C SER A 93 -8.13 16.36 -2.38
N GLU A 94 -7.99 15.72 -3.53
CA GLU A 94 -7.94 14.28 -3.56
C GLU A 94 -6.75 13.80 -4.38
N TYR A 95 -5.95 12.94 -3.78
CA TYR A 95 -4.78 12.33 -4.45
C TYR A 95 -4.99 10.82 -4.48
N GLU A 96 -4.41 10.17 -5.45
CA GLU A 96 -4.53 8.72 -5.57
C GLU A 96 -3.17 8.06 -5.77
N LEU A 97 -2.92 7.01 -4.98
CA LEU A 97 -1.73 6.17 -5.16
C LEU A 97 -2.10 5.11 -6.19
N THR A 98 -1.54 5.23 -7.38
CA THR A 98 -2.01 4.49 -8.54
C THR A 98 -1.78 2.99 -8.47
N GLU A 99 -0.81 2.53 -7.66
CA GLU A 99 -0.55 1.11 -7.52
C GLU A 99 -1.34 0.46 -6.39
N CYS A 100 -2.03 1.25 -5.58
CA CYS A 100 -2.65 0.73 -4.38
C CYS A 100 -3.72 -0.31 -4.66
N SER A 101 -4.49 -0.14 -5.73
CA SER A 101 -5.59 -1.06 -6.02
C SER A 101 -5.10 -2.50 -6.19
N ARG A 102 -3.86 -2.66 -6.63
CA ARG A 102 -3.28 -3.99 -6.81
C ARG A 102 -2.68 -4.54 -5.52
N MET A 103 -2.59 -3.73 -4.50
CA MET A 103 -1.95 -4.10 -3.25
C MET A 103 -2.90 -4.19 -2.08
N VAL A 104 -4.16 -3.88 -2.27
CA VAL A 104 -5.11 -3.88 -1.18
C VAL A 104 -5.64 -5.28 -0.92
N GLY A 105 -5.61 -5.70 0.34
CA GLY A 105 -6.32 -6.89 0.76
C GLY A 105 -7.27 -6.50 1.86
N SER A 106 -8.45 -7.11 1.89
CA SER A 106 -9.41 -6.86 2.96
C SER A 106 -10.33 -8.04 3.10
N GLU A 107 -10.85 -8.19 4.30
CA GLU A 107 -11.68 -9.33 4.58
C GLU A 107 -12.40 -9.11 5.90
N SER A 108 -13.66 -9.51 5.99
CA SER A 108 -14.37 -9.46 7.26
C SER A 108 -13.86 -10.60 8.15
N ALA A 109 -14.14 -10.53 9.44
CA ALA A 109 -13.71 -11.58 10.35
C ALA A 109 -14.29 -12.92 9.97
N SER A 110 -15.54 -12.93 9.51
CA SER A 110 -16.17 -14.17 9.08
C SER A 110 -15.50 -14.76 7.86
N ALA A 111 -15.24 -13.92 6.88
CA ALA A 111 -14.60 -14.38 5.65
C ALA A 111 -13.20 -14.91 5.94
N GLU A 112 -12.50 -14.30 6.86
CA GLU A 112 -11.17 -14.74 7.23
C GLU A 112 -11.23 -16.14 7.85
N ARG A 113 -12.20 -16.38 8.71
CA ARG A 113 -12.38 -17.69 9.32
C ARG A 113 -12.65 -18.74 8.25
N MET A 114 -13.53 -18.43 7.30
CA MET A 114 -13.85 -19.37 6.23
C MET A 114 -12.63 -19.65 5.36
N ARG A 115 -11.86 -18.63 5.06
CA ARG A 115 -10.65 -18.80 4.27
C ARG A 115 -9.66 -19.71 4.97
N ARG A 116 -9.48 -19.55 6.26
CA ARG A 116 -8.58 -20.40 7.02
C ARG A 116 -9.02 -21.87 6.98
N LEU A 117 -10.30 -22.10 7.07
CA LEU A 117 -10.80 -23.46 7.00
C LEU A 117 -10.53 -24.08 5.64
N ARG A 118 -10.75 -23.32 4.58
CA ARG A 118 -10.49 -23.82 3.24
C ARG A 118 -9.01 -24.12 3.04
N ASP A 119 -8.13 -23.25 3.49
CA ASP A 119 -6.69 -23.45 3.35
C ASP A 119 -6.26 -24.71 4.10
N LYS A 120 -6.81 -24.94 5.26
CA LYS A 120 -6.49 -26.11 6.02
C LYS A 120 -6.92 -27.38 5.27
N LYS A 121 -8.10 -27.39 4.70
CA LYS A 121 -8.56 -28.52 3.93
C LYS A 121 -7.69 -28.75 2.72
N THR A 122 -7.34 -27.70 2.01
CA THR A 122 -6.52 -27.81 0.82
C THR A 122 -5.17 -28.38 1.17
N SER A 123 -4.58 -27.95 2.24
CA SER A 123 -3.29 -28.46 2.65
C SER A 123 -3.35 -29.94 2.93
N GLN A 124 -4.40 -30.38 3.57
CA GLN A 124 -4.55 -31.79 3.86
C GLN A 124 -4.72 -32.60 2.59
N CYS A 125 -5.43 -32.07 1.64
CA CYS A 125 -5.62 -32.76 0.39
C CYS A 125 -4.36 -32.84 -0.41
N ASP A 126 -3.54 -31.83 -0.35
CA ASP A 126 -2.36 -31.76 -1.17
C ASP A 126 -1.28 -32.62 -0.71
N ILE A 127 -1.32 -33.13 0.44
CA ILE A 127 -0.28 -33.90 0.87
C ILE A 127 0.03 -34.99 -0.01
N GLY A 128 -0.61 -35.50 -0.71
CA GLY A 128 -0.22 -36.47 -1.55
C GLY A 128 -0.07 -36.10 -2.87
N VAL A 129 -0.27 -35.15 -3.30
CA VAL A 129 -0.28 -34.79 -4.50
C VAL A 129 0.61 -34.12 -4.96
N ASN A 130 1.04 -33.74 -5.05
CA ASN A 130 1.82 -33.05 -5.63
C ASN A 130 1.62 -32.04 -6.01
N ALA A 131 1.57 -31.79 -5.81
CA ALA A 131 1.45 -30.69 -6.04
C ALA A 131 1.35 -30.18 -7.07
N THR A 132 1.39 -30.39 -7.59
CA THR A 132 1.43 -29.86 -8.69
C THR A 132 0.46 -29.35 -8.99
N VAL A 133 -0.19 -29.51 -8.70
CA VAL A 133 -1.03 -29.07 -9.10
C VAL A 133 -1.57 -28.32 -8.89
N THR A 134 -1.78 -28.15 -8.90
CA THR A 134 -2.36 -27.45 -8.95
C THR A 134 -2.91 -27.04 -8.59
N PRO A 135 -3.29 -26.84 -8.33
CA PRO A 135 -3.96 -26.36 -8.04
C PRO A 135 -4.37 -25.60 -8.22
N GLN A 136 -4.63 -25.28 -8.35
CA GLN A 136 -4.98 -24.50 -8.65
C GLN A 136 -5.51 -24.05 -8.16
#